data_127c56eeb12501e442a68bdddc026cdd
#
_entry.id   127c56eeb12501e442a68bdddc026cdd
#
_cell.length_a   1.000
_cell.length_b   1.000
_cell.length_c   1.000
_cell.angle_alpha   90.00
_cell.angle_beta   90.00
_cell.angle_gamma   90.00
#
_symmetry.space_group_name_H-M   'P 1'
#
loop_
_entity.id
_entity.type
_entity.pdbx_description
1 polymer ?
#
loop_
_entity_poly.entity_id
_entity_poly.type
_entity_poly.pdbx_seq_one_letter_code
_entity_poly.pdbx_strand_id
1 'polypeptide(L)'
;ALVCQSAEQAEEIMWYATQARDAYPYYQHTAIGFNYRMSNVCAGIGRGQMTVIDSHIAHHKHVQALYEELLSDIKGIHIHKQPADPRYDSNFWLCSATIDSDVKIKGQENAYKEVIKTAVGGAAGVIHQVDSATTDCQPNENVEALRVFMLNKKIECRPVWKPMHKQPVYDNAVVFTNKVEEDIFKRGFCLPAGPYVSDEDVRYIVESIKEAIA
;
A
#
# COMPACT_ATOMS: atom_id res chain seq x y z
N ALA A 1 11.39 18.05 -1.04
CA ALA A 1 12.25 19.23 -0.90
C ALA A 1 12.09 19.79 0.52
N LEU A 2 13.19 20.32 1.09
CA LEU A 2 13.17 21.06 2.35
C LEU A 2 13.34 22.56 2.04
N VAL A 3 12.53 23.36 2.72
CA VAL A 3 12.67 24.82 2.69
C VAL A 3 13.25 25.24 4.04
N CYS A 4 14.43 25.84 4.01
CA CYS A 4 15.16 26.26 5.20
C CYS A 4 14.92 27.73 5.51
N GLN A 5 14.99 28.09 6.78
CA GLN A 5 14.81 29.49 7.23
C GLN A 5 16.09 30.32 7.07
N SER A 6 17.27 29.68 7.03
CA SER A 6 18.56 30.35 6.83
C SER A 6 19.49 29.53 5.93
N ALA A 7 20.54 30.17 5.43
CA ALA A 7 21.59 29.53 4.64
C ALA A 7 22.37 28.52 5.47
N GLU A 8 22.69 28.85 6.71
CA GLU A 8 23.42 27.99 7.64
C GLU A 8 22.67 26.70 7.91
N GLN A 9 21.34 26.78 8.11
CA GLN A 9 20.49 25.59 8.27
C GLN A 9 20.48 24.73 7.01
N ALA A 10 20.47 25.35 5.83
CA ALA A 10 20.52 24.63 4.56
C ALA A 10 21.87 23.90 4.37
N GLU A 11 22.97 24.55 4.72
CA GLU A 11 24.32 23.96 4.67
C GLU A 11 24.46 22.78 5.63
N GLU A 12 24.00 22.92 6.86
CA GLU A 12 24.03 21.83 7.86
C GLU A 12 23.21 20.62 7.40
N ILE A 13 21.98 20.82 6.93
CA ILE A 13 21.13 19.76 6.40
C ILE A 13 21.78 19.10 5.19
N MET A 14 22.36 19.89 4.26
CA MET A 14 23.07 19.36 3.10
C MET A 14 24.28 18.53 3.51
N TRP A 15 25.02 18.96 4.52
CA TRP A 15 26.17 18.19 5.04
C TRP A 15 25.72 16.82 5.56
N TYR A 16 24.69 16.77 6.41
CA TYR A 16 24.12 15.49 6.87
C TYR A 16 23.57 14.64 5.71
N ALA A 17 22.89 15.23 4.74
CA ALA A 17 22.31 14.54 3.59
C ALA A 17 23.37 14.02 2.58
N THR A 18 24.62 14.48 2.70
CA THR A 18 25.76 14.08 1.89
C THR A 18 26.81 13.34 2.73
N GLN A 19 26.37 12.49 3.63
CA GLN A 19 27.15 11.58 4.46
C GLN A 19 27.90 12.28 5.61
N ALA A 20 27.61 13.52 5.95
CA ALA A 20 28.34 14.33 6.94
C ALA A 20 29.86 14.32 6.68
N ARG A 21 30.24 14.42 5.40
CA ARG A 21 31.63 14.42 5.01
C ARG A 21 32.25 15.79 5.26
N ASP A 22 33.37 15.80 5.99
CA ASP A 22 34.16 17.00 6.24
C ASP A 22 34.92 17.45 4.97
N ALA A 23 35.21 18.75 4.88
CA ALA A 23 35.84 19.37 3.73
C ALA A 23 37.38 19.15 3.68
N TYR A 24 37.81 17.88 3.76
CA TYR A 24 39.20 17.50 3.61
C TYR A 24 39.47 16.80 2.28
N PRO A 25 40.72 16.78 1.77
CA PRO A 25 41.07 16.01 0.58
C PRO A 25 40.87 14.51 0.73
N TYR A 26 40.86 14.01 1.95
CA TYR A 26 40.58 12.61 2.33
C TYR A 26 39.21 12.52 2.98
N TYR A 27 38.67 11.30 3.08
CA TYR A 27 37.40 11.03 3.74
C TYR A 27 37.55 11.12 5.25
N GLN A 28 36.91 12.12 5.82
CA GLN A 28 36.78 12.28 7.26
C GLN A 28 35.34 12.61 7.61
N HIS A 29 34.85 12.08 8.72
CA HIS A 29 33.51 12.26 9.22
C HIS A 29 33.56 12.52 10.72
N THR A 30 33.07 13.68 11.14
CA THR A 30 32.94 14.02 12.57
C THR A 30 31.56 13.72 13.12
N ALA A 31 30.61 13.35 12.26
CA ALA A 31 29.27 12.90 12.62
C ALA A 31 28.79 11.79 11.69
N ILE A 32 27.73 11.09 12.11
CA ILE A 32 27.03 10.12 11.26
C ILE A 32 26.10 10.88 10.33
N GLY A 33 26.28 10.70 9.03
CA GLY A 33 25.42 11.27 8.00
C GLY A 33 24.72 10.21 7.18
N PHE A 34 23.91 10.67 6.22
CA PHE A 34 23.04 9.85 5.41
C PHE A 34 23.20 10.16 3.92
N ASN A 35 22.83 9.23 3.06
CA ASN A 35 22.76 9.48 1.63
C ASN A 35 21.31 9.81 1.24
N TYR A 36 20.92 11.07 1.39
CA TYR A 36 19.57 11.57 1.08
C TYR A 36 19.53 12.47 -0.15
N ARG A 37 20.63 12.60 -0.86
CA ARG A 37 20.68 13.40 -2.08
C ARG A 37 20.16 12.58 -3.27
N MET A 38 19.06 13.05 -3.88
CA MET A 38 18.51 12.43 -5.09
C MET A 38 19.53 12.49 -6.22
N SER A 39 19.79 11.36 -6.89
CA SER A 39 20.68 11.35 -8.06
C SER A 39 20.03 12.05 -9.26
N ASN A 40 20.85 12.55 -10.18
CA ASN A 40 20.37 13.16 -11.42
C ASN A 40 19.54 12.18 -12.27
N VAL A 41 19.84 10.88 -12.22
CA VAL A 41 19.06 9.85 -12.92
C VAL A 41 17.67 9.75 -12.34
N CYS A 42 17.53 9.65 -11.01
CA CYS A 42 16.23 9.62 -10.34
C CYS A 42 15.44 10.91 -10.58
N ALA A 43 16.11 12.08 -10.54
CA ALA A 43 15.50 13.36 -10.84
C ALA A 43 15.01 13.44 -12.29
N GLY A 44 15.78 12.91 -13.25
CA GLY A 44 15.41 12.82 -14.66
C GLY A 44 14.17 11.95 -14.88
N ILE A 45 14.11 10.78 -14.24
CA ILE A 45 12.94 9.89 -14.26
C ILE A 45 11.73 10.63 -13.67
N GLY A 46 11.89 11.28 -12.51
CA GLY A 46 10.82 12.05 -11.88
C GLY A 46 10.28 13.16 -12.79
N ARG A 47 11.15 13.90 -13.49
CA ARG A 47 10.72 14.90 -14.49
C ARG A 47 9.93 14.27 -15.64
N GLY A 48 10.34 13.09 -16.11
CA GLY A 48 9.60 12.36 -17.14
C GLY A 48 8.20 11.95 -16.62
N GLN A 49 8.10 11.45 -15.40
CA GLN A 49 6.81 11.09 -14.80
C GLN A 49 5.87 12.29 -14.62
N MET A 50 6.41 13.47 -14.32
CA MET A 50 5.60 14.68 -14.19
C MET A 50 4.90 15.08 -15.50
N THR A 51 5.42 14.70 -16.67
CA THR A 51 4.79 15.03 -17.96
C THR A 51 3.51 14.22 -18.23
N VAL A 52 3.30 13.13 -17.52
CA VAL A 52 2.15 12.22 -17.71
C VAL A 52 1.28 12.08 -16.45
N ILE A 53 1.60 12.80 -15.36
CA ILE A 53 0.95 12.60 -14.07
C ILE A 53 -0.56 12.88 -14.12
N ASP A 54 -0.99 13.93 -14.82
CA ASP A 54 -2.40 14.28 -14.93
C ASP A 54 -3.21 13.19 -15.64
N SER A 55 -2.63 12.59 -16.69
CA SER A 55 -3.26 11.48 -17.39
C SER A 55 -3.33 10.22 -16.53
N HIS A 56 -2.32 9.96 -15.70
CA HIS A 56 -2.33 8.86 -14.75
C HIS A 56 -3.37 9.07 -13.65
N ILE A 57 -3.50 10.29 -13.10
CA ILE A 57 -4.52 10.61 -12.10
C ILE A 57 -5.93 10.44 -12.72
N ALA A 58 -6.15 10.94 -13.92
CA ALA A 58 -7.42 10.77 -14.63
C ALA A 58 -7.76 9.28 -14.84
N HIS A 59 -6.76 8.48 -15.24
CA HIS A 59 -6.92 7.04 -15.39
C HIS A 59 -7.26 6.34 -14.07
N HIS A 60 -6.58 6.65 -12.96
CA HIS A 60 -6.88 6.08 -11.65
C HIS A 60 -8.31 6.43 -11.20
N LYS A 61 -8.75 7.67 -11.43
CA LYS A 61 -10.14 8.09 -11.15
C LYS A 61 -11.16 7.30 -11.99
N HIS A 62 -10.83 7.03 -13.26
CA HIS A 62 -11.64 6.20 -14.13
C HIS A 62 -11.73 4.75 -13.64
N VAL A 63 -10.59 4.14 -13.32
CA VAL A 63 -10.53 2.76 -12.78
C VAL A 63 -11.32 2.65 -11.47
N GLN A 64 -11.20 3.62 -10.56
CA GLN A 64 -12.00 3.66 -9.34
C GLN A 64 -13.49 3.71 -9.64
N ALA A 65 -13.93 4.60 -10.55
CA ALA A 65 -15.32 4.72 -10.92
C ALA A 65 -15.88 3.42 -11.54
N LEU A 66 -15.07 2.74 -12.35
CA LEU A 66 -15.44 1.46 -12.95
C LEU A 66 -15.58 0.34 -11.90
N TYR A 67 -14.70 0.28 -10.90
CA TYR A 67 -14.89 -0.62 -9.77
C TYR A 67 -16.14 -0.28 -8.96
N GLU A 68 -16.43 1.01 -8.72
CA GLU A 68 -17.63 1.44 -8.01
C GLU A 68 -18.91 0.99 -8.73
N GLU A 69 -18.92 1.07 -10.06
CA GLU A 69 -20.03 0.60 -10.89
C GLU A 69 -20.16 -0.93 -10.82
N LEU A 70 -19.09 -1.66 -11.17
CA LEU A 70 -19.15 -3.10 -11.36
C LEU A 70 -19.26 -3.91 -10.06
N LEU A 71 -18.84 -3.35 -8.92
CA LEU A 71 -18.95 -3.98 -7.61
C LEU A 71 -20.24 -3.61 -6.88
N SER A 72 -21.01 -2.63 -7.37
CA SER A 72 -22.23 -2.12 -6.71
C SER A 72 -23.28 -3.20 -6.43
N ASP A 73 -23.38 -4.19 -7.29
CA ASP A 73 -24.38 -5.26 -7.21
C ASP A 73 -23.87 -6.51 -6.46
N ILE A 74 -22.61 -6.52 -6.03
CA ILE A 74 -22.04 -7.64 -5.31
C ILE A 74 -22.29 -7.47 -3.81
N LYS A 75 -23.25 -8.23 -3.30
CA LYS A 75 -23.61 -8.18 -1.89
C LYS A 75 -22.42 -8.52 -1.00
N GLY A 76 -22.17 -7.68 0.01
CA GLY A 76 -21.12 -7.87 0.99
C GLY A 76 -19.73 -7.43 0.56
N ILE A 77 -19.59 -6.82 -0.63
CA ILE A 77 -18.36 -6.13 -1.06
C ILE A 77 -18.65 -4.64 -1.09
N HIS A 78 -17.79 -3.86 -0.44
CA HIS A 78 -17.97 -2.40 -0.33
C HIS A 78 -16.70 -1.67 -0.75
N ILE A 79 -16.77 -0.99 -1.90
CA ILE A 79 -15.66 -0.14 -2.37
C ILE A 79 -15.62 1.16 -1.55
N HIS A 80 -14.44 1.57 -1.15
CA HIS A 80 -14.26 2.82 -0.42
C HIS A 80 -14.26 4.00 -1.38
N LYS A 81 -15.30 4.81 -1.27
CA LYS A 81 -15.49 6.03 -2.07
C LYS A 81 -14.82 7.22 -1.40
N GLN A 82 -14.40 8.18 -2.22
CA GLN A 82 -14.02 9.48 -1.69
C GLN A 82 -15.23 10.18 -1.06
N PRO A 83 -15.06 10.86 0.09
CA PRO A 83 -16.12 11.73 0.63
C PRO A 83 -16.57 12.76 -0.40
N ALA A 84 -17.87 13.06 -0.43
CA ALA A 84 -18.46 14.04 -1.36
C ALA A 84 -18.07 15.51 -1.07
N ASP A 85 -17.27 15.75 -0.03
CA ASP A 85 -16.80 17.08 0.35
C ASP A 85 -15.73 17.56 -0.65
N PRO A 86 -15.91 18.73 -1.30
CA PRO A 86 -15.01 19.25 -2.34
C PRO A 86 -13.60 19.59 -1.83
N ARG A 87 -13.36 19.55 -0.53
CA ARG A 87 -12.02 19.69 0.07
C ARG A 87 -11.14 18.46 -0.16
N TYR A 88 -11.71 17.33 -0.55
CA TYR A 88 -11.00 16.09 -0.84
C TYR A 88 -10.91 15.86 -2.35
N ASP A 89 -9.71 15.59 -2.84
CA ASP A 89 -9.46 15.17 -4.22
C ASP A 89 -8.41 14.06 -4.22
N SER A 90 -8.88 12.81 -4.14
CA SER A 90 -8.02 11.64 -4.17
C SER A 90 -7.47 11.40 -5.58
N ASN A 91 -6.21 10.99 -5.65
CA ASN A 91 -5.65 10.45 -6.89
C ASN A 91 -5.95 8.96 -7.08
N PHE A 92 -6.64 8.31 -6.13
CA PHE A 92 -6.95 6.88 -6.14
C PHE A 92 -5.76 5.98 -6.51
N TRP A 93 -4.62 6.25 -5.87
CA TRP A 93 -3.42 5.42 -6.02
C TRP A 93 -3.72 3.94 -5.87
N LEU A 94 -4.63 3.59 -4.96
CA LEU A 94 -5.17 2.25 -4.77
C LEU A 94 -6.69 2.31 -4.68
N CYS A 95 -7.34 1.34 -5.31
CA CYS A 95 -8.75 1.07 -5.08
C CYS A 95 -8.89 0.10 -3.91
N SER A 96 -9.49 0.53 -2.82
CA SER A 96 -9.67 -0.29 -1.63
C SER A 96 -11.14 -0.64 -1.40
N ALA A 97 -11.36 -1.84 -0.89
CA ALA A 97 -12.68 -2.36 -0.58
C ALA A 97 -12.66 -3.12 0.74
N THR A 98 -13.83 -3.33 1.31
CA THR A 98 -14.04 -4.27 2.41
C THR A 98 -14.99 -5.38 1.99
N ILE A 99 -14.83 -6.55 2.62
CA ILE A 99 -15.74 -7.69 2.49
C ILE A 99 -16.41 -7.96 3.85
N ASP A 100 -17.70 -8.19 3.85
CA ASP A 100 -18.42 -8.52 5.08
C ASP A 100 -17.99 -9.87 5.62
N SER A 101 -17.93 -10.00 6.93
CA SER A 101 -17.36 -11.19 7.60
C SER A 101 -18.20 -12.46 7.37
N ASP A 102 -19.47 -12.34 6.98
CA ASP A 102 -20.37 -13.44 6.68
C ASP A 102 -20.29 -13.92 5.24
N VAL A 103 -19.64 -13.17 4.34
CA VAL A 103 -19.42 -13.59 2.95
C VAL A 103 -18.44 -14.75 2.93
N LYS A 104 -18.85 -15.86 2.31
CA LYS A 104 -18.03 -17.06 2.18
C LYS A 104 -17.25 -17.04 0.88
N ILE A 105 -15.98 -17.36 0.96
CA ILE A 105 -15.07 -17.44 -0.18
C ILE A 105 -14.61 -18.89 -0.36
N LYS A 106 -14.54 -19.35 -1.59
CA LYS A 106 -14.06 -20.68 -1.95
C LYS A 106 -12.65 -20.91 -1.40
N GLY A 107 -12.46 -22.03 -0.70
CA GLY A 107 -11.20 -22.40 -0.08
C GLY A 107 -10.94 -21.71 1.27
N GLN A 108 -11.92 -21.00 1.83
CA GLN A 108 -11.78 -20.28 3.11
C GLN A 108 -11.39 -21.23 4.26
N GLU A 109 -11.82 -22.46 4.22
CA GLU A 109 -11.47 -23.49 5.21
C GLU A 109 -9.97 -23.81 5.25
N ASN A 110 -9.22 -23.39 4.24
CA ASN A 110 -7.77 -23.56 4.14
C ASN A 110 -6.99 -22.26 4.45
N ALA A 111 -7.68 -21.17 4.73
CA ALA A 111 -7.04 -19.91 5.08
C ALA A 111 -6.08 -20.11 6.27
N TYR A 112 -4.88 -19.59 6.13
CA TYR A 112 -3.79 -19.66 7.11
C TYR A 112 -3.24 -21.06 7.44
N LYS A 113 -3.71 -22.15 6.84
CA LYS A 113 -3.10 -23.48 7.01
C LYS A 113 -1.70 -23.52 6.40
N GLU A 114 -1.51 -22.83 5.29
CA GLU A 114 -0.19 -22.61 4.67
C GLU A 114 0.03 -21.10 4.49
N VAL A 115 1.15 -20.60 4.99
CA VAL A 115 1.51 -19.18 4.80
C VAL A 115 2.01 -18.99 3.38
N ILE A 116 1.12 -18.56 2.49
CA ILE A 116 1.49 -18.16 1.13
C ILE A 116 2.14 -16.77 1.22
N LYS A 117 3.46 -16.75 1.24
CA LYS A 117 4.23 -15.51 1.30
C LYS A 117 4.13 -14.77 -0.03
N THR A 118 3.68 -13.55 -0.01
CA THR A 118 3.80 -12.64 -1.15
C THR A 118 5.25 -12.19 -1.25
N ALA A 119 5.84 -12.27 -2.44
CA ALA A 119 7.16 -11.70 -2.66
C ALA A 119 7.12 -10.20 -2.33
N VAL A 120 7.90 -9.77 -1.36
CA VAL A 120 8.11 -8.34 -1.10
C VAL A 120 8.99 -7.84 -2.23
N GLY A 121 8.43 -6.99 -3.10
CA GLY A 121 9.13 -6.46 -4.26
C GLY A 121 10.38 -5.68 -3.86
N GLY A 122 11.45 -5.91 -4.60
CA GLY A 122 12.67 -5.14 -4.61
C GLY A 122 13.75 -5.65 -3.66
N ALA A 123 14.92 -5.93 -4.21
CA ALA A 123 16.17 -6.35 -3.60
C ALA A 123 16.03 -7.57 -2.66
N ALA A 124 16.86 -8.55 -2.82
CA ALA A 124 16.95 -9.75 -2.00
C ALA A 124 16.91 -9.43 -0.50
N GLY A 125 15.72 -9.11 -0.01
CA GLY A 125 15.47 -8.85 1.39
C GLY A 125 15.68 -10.13 2.15
N VAL A 126 16.50 -10.08 3.18
CA VAL A 126 16.55 -11.10 4.20
C VAL A 126 15.12 -11.35 4.66
N ILE A 127 14.57 -12.51 4.34
CA ILE A 127 13.27 -12.92 4.87
C ILE A 127 13.53 -13.21 6.34
N HIS A 128 13.29 -12.20 7.18
CA HIS A 128 13.18 -12.45 8.62
C HIS A 128 11.95 -13.32 8.80
N GLN A 129 12.16 -14.57 9.11
CA GLN A 129 11.14 -15.47 9.59
C GLN A 129 10.75 -14.96 10.99
N VAL A 130 9.75 -14.08 11.06
CA VAL A 130 9.17 -13.71 12.33
C VAL A 130 8.30 -14.88 12.75
N ASP A 131 8.59 -15.48 13.88
CA ASP A 131 7.73 -16.45 14.52
C ASP A 131 6.33 -15.85 14.67
N SER A 132 5.33 -16.69 14.48
CA SER A 132 3.89 -16.39 14.41
C SER A 132 3.27 -15.80 15.67
N ALA A 133 4.03 -15.33 16.63
CA ALA A 133 3.57 -14.88 17.94
C ALA A 133 2.78 -13.54 17.93
N THR A 134 2.53 -12.93 16.78
CA THR A 134 1.85 -11.63 16.69
C THR A 134 0.59 -11.65 15.83
N THR A 135 -0.20 -12.72 15.95
CA THR A 135 -1.43 -12.92 15.16
C THR A 135 -2.70 -12.39 15.84
N ASP A 136 -2.56 -11.52 16.83
CA ASP A 136 -3.71 -10.90 17.52
C ASP A 136 -4.55 -9.98 16.60
N CYS A 137 -3.96 -9.55 15.46
CA CYS A 137 -4.64 -8.76 14.46
C CYS A 137 -4.14 -9.16 13.07
N GLN A 138 -4.97 -9.90 12.34
CA GLN A 138 -4.73 -10.32 10.96
C GLN A 138 -6.02 -10.17 10.13
N PRO A 139 -5.96 -10.16 8.80
CA PRO A 139 -7.14 -10.19 7.96
C PRO A 139 -8.03 -11.41 8.28
N ASN A 140 -9.32 -11.26 8.08
CA ASN A 140 -10.25 -12.38 8.25
C ASN A 140 -9.96 -13.51 7.24
N GLU A 141 -10.37 -14.72 7.55
CA GLU A 141 -10.17 -15.91 6.69
C GLU A 141 -10.72 -15.71 5.28
N ASN A 142 -11.85 -15.02 5.13
CA ASN A 142 -12.43 -14.75 3.81
C ASN A 142 -11.60 -13.75 3.00
N VAL A 143 -10.95 -12.77 3.62
CA VAL A 143 -10.01 -11.85 2.94
C VAL A 143 -8.78 -12.61 2.46
N GLU A 144 -8.21 -13.48 3.32
CA GLU A 144 -7.06 -14.29 2.94
C GLU A 144 -7.42 -15.30 1.83
N ALA A 145 -8.56 -15.95 1.93
CA ALA A 145 -9.04 -16.85 0.89
C ALA A 145 -9.25 -16.14 -0.45
N LEU A 146 -9.84 -14.93 -0.43
CA LEU A 146 -9.99 -14.10 -1.62
C LEU A 146 -8.63 -13.76 -2.22
N ARG A 147 -7.68 -13.32 -1.39
CA ARG A 147 -6.31 -13.02 -1.84
C ARG A 147 -5.65 -14.21 -2.54
N VAL A 148 -5.75 -15.40 -1.95
CA VAL A 148 -5.19 -16.64 -2.53
C VAL A 148 -5.91 -17.03 -3.82
N PHE A 149 -7.24 -16.94 -3.85
CA PHE A 149 -8.03 -17.20 -5.05
C PHE A 149 -7.62 -16.28 -6.21
N MET A 150 -7.53 -14.98 -5.94
CA MET A 150 -7.11 -13.99 -6.92
C MET A 150 -5.66 -14.23 -7.41
N LEU A 151 -4.75 -14.58 -6.49
CA LEU A 151 -3.37 -14.92 -6.85
C LEU A 151 -3.30 -16.09 -7.82
N ASN A 152 -4.12 -17.12 -7.64
CA ASN A 152 -4.22 -18.25 -8.57
C ASN A 152 -4.73 -17.83 -9.96
N LYS A 153 -5.50 -16.76 -10.03
CA LYS A 153 -5.93 -16.11 -11.27
C LYS A 153 -4.90 -15.11 -11.83
N LYS A 154 -3.71 -15.02 -11.25
CA LYS A 154 -2.65 -14.05 -11.58
C LYS A 154 -3.04 -12.58 -11.29
N ILE A 155 -3.93 -12.37 -10.36
CA ILE A 155 -4.35 -11.06 -9.89
C ILE A 155 -3.77 -10.83 -8.51
N GLU A 156 -2.94 -9.79 -8.35
CA GLU A 156 -2.35 -9.45 -7.07
C GLU A 156 -3.28 -8.52 -6.28
N CYS A 157 -3.95 -9.08 -5.27
CA CYS A 157 -4.67 -8.32 -4.25
C CYS A 157 -3.88 -8.35 -2.94
N ARG A 158 -3.97 -7.29 -2.17
CA ARG A 158 -3.31 -7.20 -0.86
C ARG A 158 -4.30 -6.75 0.20
N PRO A 159 -4.20 -7.25 1.44
CA PRO A 159 -4.89 -6.63 2.55
C PRO A 159 -4.52 -5.16 2.67
N VAL A 160 -5.41 -4.34 3.22
CA VAL A 160 -5.07 -2.97 3.63
C VAL A 160 -4.05 -2.99 4.78
N TRP A 161 -3.50 -1.84 5.15
CA TRP A 161 -2.39 -1.76 6.10
C TRP A 161 -2.81 -2.16 7.53
N LYS A 162 -1.97 -2.98 8.15
CA LYS A 162 -2.08 -3.31 9.57
C LYS A 162 -1.95 -2.03 10.40
N PRO A 163 -2.85 -1.74 11.34
CA PRO A 163 -2.79 -0.56 12.18
C PRO A 163 -1.44 -0.42 12.91
N MET A 164 -0.95 0.81 13.05
CA MET A 164 0.38 1.07 13.62
C MET A 164 0.52 0.51 15.04
N HIS A 165 -0.51 0.68 15.88
CA HIS A 165 -0.50 0.16 17.25
C HIS A 165 -0.56 -1.37 17.34
N LYS A 166 -0.82 -2.06 16.22
CA LYS A 166 -0.76 -3.52 16.10
C LYS A 166 0.54 -4.01 15.47
N GLN A 167 1.45 -3.11 15.14
CA GLN A 167 2.80 -3.50 14.72
C GLN A 167 3.63 -3.88 15.96
N PRO A 168 4.35 -5.01 15.95
CA PRO A 168 5.11 -5.49 17.11
C PRO A 168 6.10 -4.45 17.67
N VAL A 169 6.64 -3.60 16.81
CA VAL A 169 7.57 -2.53 17.20
C VAL A 169 6.92 -1.46 18.10
N TYR A 170 5.58 -1.40 18.15
CA TYR A 170 4.82 -0.42 18.92
C TYR A 170 3.98 -1.04 20.05
N ASP A 171 4.24 -2.28 20.44
CA ASP A 171 3.47 -2.98 21.49
C ASP A 171 3.34 -2.20 22.81
N ASN A 172 4.34 -1.38 23.13
CA ASN A 172 4.36 -0.58 24.36
C ASN A 172 3.96 0.89 24.14
N ALA A 173 3.45 1.25 22.97
CA ALA A 173 3.04 2.62 22.68
C ALA A 173 1.69 2.94 23.31
N VAL A 174 1.51 4.20 23.73
CA VAL A 174 0.20 4.69 24.17
C VAL A 174 -0.72 4.78 22.95
N VAL A 175 -1.90 4.18 23.05
CA VAL A 175 -2.86 4.07 21.96
C VAL A 175 -4.17 4.77 22.30
N PHE A 176 -4.65 5.58 21.34
CA PHE A 176 -5.99 6.15 21.36
C PHE A 176 -6.74 5.59 20.15
N THR A 177 -7.67 4.69 20.37
CA THR A 177 -8.40 4.01 19.28
C THR A 177 -9.86 3.79 19.63
N ASN A 178 -10.71 3.79 18.61
CA ASN A 178 -12.09 3.28 18.65
C ASN A 178 -12.24 1.94 17.89
N LYS A 179 -11.12 1.33 17.47
CA LYS A 179 -11.00 0.05 16.75
C LYS A 179 -11.56 0.01 15.33
N VAL A 180 -11.93 1.13 14.76
CA VAL A 180 -12.41 1.20 13.36
C VAL A 180 -11.30 0.78 12.40
N GLU A 181 -10.07 1.20 12.65
CA GLU A 181 -8.90 0.84 11.84
C GLU A 181 -8.58 -0.66 11.91
N GLU A 182 -8.82 -1.30 13.07
CA GLU A 182 -8.67 -2.76 13.20
C GLU A 182 -9.75 -3.51 12.40
N ASP A 183 -10.98 -3.03 12.43
CA ASP A 183 -12.09 -3.60 11.65
C ASP A 183 -11.85 -3.45 10.15
N ILE A 184 -11.43 -2.26 9.71
CA ILE A 184 -11.08 -2.02 8.30
C ILE A 184 -9.94 -2.94 7.87
N PHE A 185 -8.90 -3.12 8.68
CA PHE A 185 -7.79 -4.02 8.36
C PHE A 185 -8.23 -5.48 8.26
N LYS A 186 -9.12 -5.93 9.15
CA LYS A 186 -9.61 -7.31 9.15
C LYS A 186 -10.43 -7.65 7.91
N ARG A 187 -11.15 -6.67 7.38
CA ARG A 187 -12.08 -6.87 6.25
C ARG A 187 -11.57 -6.27 4.94
N GLY A 188 -10.52 -5.46 4.99
CA GLY A 188 -10.08 -4.63 3.88
C GLY A 188 -9.06 -5.30 2.96
N PHE A 189 -9.18 -4.99 1.68
CA PHE A 189 -8.23 -5.38 0.65
C PHE A 189 -8.11 -4.31 -0.44
N CYS A 190 -6.98 -4.32 -1.15
CA CYS A 190 -6.69 -3.42 -2.25
C CYS A 190 -6.77 -4.19 -3.57
N LEU A 191 -7.37 -3.56 -4.56
CA LEU A 191 -7.48 -4.04 -5.93
C LEU A 191 -6.43 -3.37 -6.82
N PRO A 192 -5.99 -4.03 -7.91
CA PRO A 192 -5.10 -3.42 -8.89
C PRO A 192 -5.69 -2.12 -9.45
N ALA A 193 -4.90 -1.04 -9.44
CA ALA A 193 -5.32 0.29 -9.89
C ALA A 193 -4.21 1.05 -10.62
N GLY A 194 -3.16 0.34 -11.06
CA GLY A 194 -2.01 0.96 -11.72
C GLY A 194 -2.36 1.57 -13.08
N PRO A 195 -1.47 2.42 -13.63
CA PRO A 195 -1.72 3.15 -14.87
C PRO A 195 -1.84 2.26 -16.12
N TYR A 196 -1.57 0.97 -15.99
CA TYR A 196 -1.66 -0.01 -17.07
C TYR A 196 -2.87 -0.96 -16.93
N VAL A 197 -3.70 -0.78 -15.90
CA VAL A 197 -4.89 -1.58 -15.68
C VAL A 197 -5.98 -1.13 -16.66
N SER A 198 -6.32 -1.97 -17.62
CA SER A 198 -7.36 -1.68 -18.61
C SER A 198 -8.77 -1.91 -18.05
N ASP A 199 -9.78 -1.42 -18.75
CA ASP A 199 -11.19 -1.72 -18.43
C ASP A 199 -11.50 -3.22 -18.50
N GLU A 200 -10.84 -3.95 -19.40
CA GLU A 200 -10.96 -5.40 -19.53
C GLU A 200 -10.36 -6.11 -18.31
N ASP A 201 -9.20 -5.64 -17.84
CA ASP A 201 -8.60 -6.15 -16.60
C ASP A 201 -9.52 -5.92 -15.40
N VAL A 202 -10.13 -4.74 -15.27
CA VAL A 202 -11.08 -4.45 -14.19
C VAL A 202 -12.27 -5.41 -14.25
N ARG A 203 -12.84 -5.64 -15.44
CA ARG A 203 -13.93 -6.61 -15.62
C ARG A 203 -13.52 -8.02 -15.25
N TYR A 204 -12.34 -8.45 -15.68
CA TYR A 204 -11.78 -9.76 -15.32
C TYR A 204 -11.58 -9.91 -13.81
N ILE A 205 -11.08 -8.86 -13.15
CA ILE A 205 -10.90 -8.82 -11.69
C ILE A 205 -12.26 -8.97 -10.99
N VAL A 206 -13.25 -8.20 -11.41
CA VAL A 206 -14.59 -8.22 -10.80
C VAL A 206 -15.28 -9.59 -11.01
N GLU A 207 -15.21 -10.16 -12.22
CA GLU A 207 -15.74 -11.50 -12.48
C GLU A 207 -15.01 -12.57 -11.63
N SER A 208 -13.70 -12.41 -11.44
CA SER A 208 -12.94 -13.32 -10.57
C SER A 208 -13.37 -13.19 -9.09
N ILE A 209 -13.73 -12.01 -8.62
CA ILE A 209 -14.31 -11.81 -7.29
C ILE A 209 -15.68 -12.51 -7.17
N LYS A 210 -16.56 -12.32 -8.16
CA LYS A 210 -17.86 -13.02 -8.21
C LYS A 210 -17.69 -14.54 -8.19
N GLU A 211 -16.74 -15.04 -8.97
CA GLU A 211 -16.43 -16.49 -9.01
C GLU A 211 -15.88 -17.00 -7.66
N ALA A 212 -15.15 -16.17 -6.91
CA ALA A 212 -14.60 -16.54 -5.60
C ALA A 212 -15.67 -16.70 -4.51
N ILE A 213 -16.77 -15.98 -4.62
CA ILE A 213 -17.88 -16.07 -3.65
C ILE A 213 -18.55 -17.45 -3.78
N ALA A 214 -18.77 -18.10 -2.62
CA ALA A 214 -19.27 -19.48 -2.52
C ALA A 214 -20.80 -19.53 -2.39
#